data_c4b1111ee2d4204b5a1353a8f3abd858
#
_entry.id   c4b1111ee2d4204b5a1353a8f3abd858
#
_cell.length_a   1.000
_cell.length_b   1.000
_cell.length_c   1.000
_cell.angle_alpha   90.00
_cell.angle_beta   90.00
_cell.angle_gamma   90.00
#
_symmetry.space_group_name_H-M   'P 1'
#
loop_
_entity.id
_entity.type
_entity.pdbx_description
1 polymer ?
#
loop_
_entity_poly.entity_id
_entity_poly.type
_entity_poly.pdbx_seq_one_letter_code
_entity_poly.pdbx_strand_id
1 'polypeptide(L)'
;MELNVEHPMHLIFADHHAMRSLRFLFPVFLLFCSLNAGAQKYAYVDTEYILQHLPEYSEAQKELNSLASGWLDEIEEKYEAANQLETAYRAERVLLTPEMRRKREEEISEKRTEATDMQKAKFGVEGELFQKRQELIQPIQEQLFQALKDLAGQRQYMVIFDKAKESNMLYTNPKYDVSDRIIKELGYNPGEIVGGEEAEGEEKGKSLQDRMNDTLDKGKGKLDERKEQITNRVNSGIKGGGRPKQ
;
A
#
# COMPACT_ATOMS: atom_id res chain seq x y z
N MET A 1 -32.32 53.52 -84.56
CA MET A 1 -32.42 53.58 -83.13
C MET A 1 -31.54 52.47 -82.61
N GLU A 2 -30.23 52.75 -82.56
CA GLU A 2 -29.20 51.76 -82.19
C GLU A 2 -28.87 51.91 -80.70
N LEU A 3 -29.08 50.87 -79.95
CA LEU A 3 -28.68 50.80 -78.54
C LEU A 3 -27.26 50.25 -78.46
N ASN A 4 -26.31 51.13 -78.17
CA ASN A 4 -24.91 50.80 -77.90
C ASN A 4 -24.81 50.21 -76.51
N VAL A 5 -24.51 48.94 -76.39
CA VAL A 5 -24.26 48.29 -75.14
C VAL A 5 -22.73 48.24 -74.95
N GLU A 6 -22.17 49.22 -74.27
CA GLU A 6 -20.79 49.18 -73.81
C GLU A 6 -20.68 48.25 -72.59
N HIS A 7 -19.97 47.13 -72.76
CA HIS A 7 -19.53 46.30 -71.65
C HIS A 7 -18.32 46.89 -70.96
N PRO A 8 -18.36 47.11 -69.70
CA PRO A 8 -17.13 47.47 -68.94
C PRO A 8 -16.31 46.21 -68.66
N MET A 9 -15.34 45.91 -69.51
CA MET A 9 -14.32 44.87 -69.31
C MET A 9 -13.10 45.45 -68.52
N HIS A 10 -13.33 45.95 -67.31
CA HIS A 10 -12.28 46.52 -66.43
C HIS A 10 -12.30 46.06 -65.03
N LEU A 11 -12.50 44.79 -64.74
CA LEU A 11 -12.51 44.29 -63.34
C LEU A 11 -11.77 42.98 -63.09
N ILE A 12 -10.76 42.62 -63.92
CA ILE A 12 -9.99 41.36 -63.68
C ILE A 12 -8.47 41.62 -63.49
N PHE A 13 -8.00 42.83 -63.34
CA PHE A 13 -6.56 43.14 -63.18
C PHE A 13 -6.19 43.71 -61.81
N ALA A 14 -6.96 43.47 -60.77
CA ALA A 14 -6.56 43.79 -59.42
C ALA A 14 -6.41 42.48 -58.65
N ASP A 15 -5.20 42.07 -58.36
CA ASP A 15 -4.75 41.37 -57.15
C ASP A 15 -3.62 40.36 -57.32
N HIS A 16 -2.78 40.50 -58.32
CA HIS A 16 -1.52 39.72 -58.29
C HIS A 16 -0.53 40.19 -57.20
N HIS A 17 -0.65 41.44 -56.74
CA HIS A 17 0.17 41.95 -55.62
C HIS A 17 -0.31 41.47 -54.27
N ALA A 18 -1.60 41.33 -54.06
CA ALA A 18 -2.18 40.78 -52.83
C ALA A 18 -1.84 39.28 -52.64
N MET A 19 -1.86 38.52 -53.72
CA MET A 19 -1.47 37.08 -53.66
C MET A 19 0.05 36.88 -53.47
N ARG A 20 0.89 37.80 -53.88
CA ARG A 20 2.34 37.77 -53.66
C ARG A 20 2.69 38.04 -52.19
N SER A 21 2.06 39.00 -51.53
CA SER A 21 2.24 39.31 -50.11
C SER A 21 1.69 38.17 -49.22
N LEU A 22 0.57 37.53 -49.61
CA LEU A 22 0.03 36.40 -48.87
C LEU A 22 0.96 35.19 -48.88
N ARG A 23 1.74 34.97 -49.96
CA ARG A 23 2.76 33.93 -50.04
C ARG A 23 3.91 34.10 -49.04
N PHE A 24 4.24 35.33 -48.65
CA PHE A 24 5.26 35.62 -47.63
C PHE A 24 4.67 35.64 -46.21
N LEU A 25 3.42 35.96 -46.03
CA LEU A 25 2.72 35.96 -44.75
C LEU A 25 2.49 34.51 -44.23
N PHE A 26 2.21 33.59 -45.13
CA PHE A 26 1.96 32.18 -44.75
C PHE A 26 3.16 31.48 -44.06
N PRO A 27 4.41 31.55 -44.59
CA PRO A 27 5.55 30.98 -43.91
C PRO A 27 5.93 31.70 -42.59
N VAL A 28 5.69 33.03 -42.53
CA VAL A 28 5.87 33.79 -41.29
C VAL A 28 4.86 33.37 -40.21
N PHE A 29 3.61 33.13 -40.58
CA PHE A 29 2.57 32.62 -39.69
C PHE A 29 2.88 31.20 -39.21
N LEU A 30 3.37 30.31 -40.09
CA LEU A 30 3.82 28.94 -39.72
C LEU A 30 5.03 28.98 -38.79
N LEU A 31 5.99 29.89 -39.00
CA LEU A 31 7.10 30.12 -38.11
C LEU A 31 6.67 30.62 -36.73
N PHE A 32 5.65 31.48 -36.66
CA PHE A 32 5.10 31.97 -35.40
C PHE A 32 4.31 30.91 -34.63
N CYS A 33 3.62 29.99 -35.30
CA CYS A 33 2.97 28.85 -34.69
C CYS A 33 3.96 27.81 -34.11
N SER A 34 5.14 27.65 -34.73
CA SER A 34 6.16 26.72 -34.24
C SER A 34 6.86 27.17 -32.95
N LEU A 35 6.83 28.46 -32.62
CA LEU A 35 7.43 29.02 -31.41
C LEU A 35 6.66 28.68 -30.13
N ASN A 36 5.41 28.22 -30.24
CA ASN A 36 4.56 27.88 -29.09
C ASN A 36 4.47 26.35 -28.83
N ALA A 37 5.33 25.54 -29.45
CA ALA A 37 5.40 24.11 -29.13
C ALA A 37 6.06 23.92 -27.76
N GLY A 38 5.31 24.16 -26.69
CA GLY A 38 5.69 23.86 -25.33
C GLY A 38 5.96 22.35 -25.20
N ALA A 39 7.21 21.94 -25.11
CA ALA A 39 7.55 20.55 -24.86
C ALA A 39 6.94 20.09 -23.53
N GLN A 40 6.11 19.05 -23.57
CA GLN A 40 5.53 18.46 -22.37
C GLN A 40 6.67 17.91 -21.49
N LYS A 41 6.70 18.34 -20.24
CA LYS A 41 7.74 17.93 -19.30
C LYS A 41 7.18 16.84 -18.40
N TYR A 42 7.94 15.75 -18.32
CA TYR A 42 7.67 14.64 -17.43
C TYR A 42 8.81 14.52 -16.43
N ALA A 43 8.49 14.04 -15.25
CA ALA A 43 9.46 13.69 -14.22
C ALA A 43 9.04 12.39 -13.56
N TYR A 44 9.91 11.82 -12.75
CA TYR A 44 9.57 10.74 -11.85
C TYR A 44 10.22 10.97 -10.49
N VAL A 45 9.67 10.33 -9.49
CA VAL A 45 10.16 10.29 -8.12
C VAL A 45 10.17 8.85 -7.62
N ASP A 46 10.93 8.62 -6.58
CA ASP A 46 10.87 7.43 -5.74
C ASP A 46 10.33 7.85 -4.37
N THR A 47 9.04 7.63 -4.15
CA THR A 47 8.39 8.05 -2.89
C THR A 47 8.92 7.28 -1.69
N GLU A 48 9.32 6.01 -1.85
CA GLU A 48 9.92 5.21 -0.78
C GLU A 48 11.28 5.78 -0.39
N TYR A 49 12.12 6.09 -1.37
CA TYR A 49 13.41 6.74 -1.15
C TYR A 49 13.24 8.09 -0.44
N ILE A 50 12.30 8.93 -0.87
CA ILE A 50 12.05 10.22 -0.22
C ILE A 50 11.64 10.03 1.24
N LEU A 51 10.66 9.15 1.51
CA LEU A 51 10.16 8.91 2.85
C LEU A 51 11.24 8.41 3.81
N GLN A 52 12.20 7.59 3.35
CA GLN A 52 13.32 7.12 4.16
C GLN A 52 14.27 8.25 4.61
N HIS A 53 14.24 9.41 3.94
CA HIS A 53 15.02 10.59 4.31
C HIS A 53 14.27 11.53 5.26
N LEU A 54 13.03 11.24 5.62
CA LEU A 54 12.23 12.04 6.54
C LEU A 54 12.30 11.44 7.95
N PRO A 55 12.89 12.17 8.94
CA PRO A 55 12.95 11.72 10.32
C PRO A 55 11.59 11.36 10.90
N GLU A 56 10.57 12.15 10.60
CA GLU A 56 9.20 11.96 11.07
C GLU A 56 8.62 10.62 10.58
N TYR A 57 8.98 10.20 9.36
CA TYR A 57 8.56 8.91 8.85
C TYR A 57 9.23 7.75 9.59
N SER A 58 10.53 7.87 9.86
CA SER A 58 11.28 6.89 10.66
C SER A 58 10.71 6.76 12.06
N GLU A 59 10.43 7.89 12.73
CA GLU A 59 9.81 7.91 14.05
C GLU A 59 8.42 7.29 14.06
N ALA A 60 7.58 7.64 13.09
CA ALA A 60 6.25 7.05 12.92
C ALA A 60 6.32 5.53 12.72
N GLN A 61 7.27 5.04 11.91
CA GLN A 61 7.49 3.60 11.72
C GLN A 61 7.94 2.91 13.01
N LYS A 62 8.84 3.52 13.77
CA LYS A 62 9.30 2.97 15.07
C LYS A 62 8.15 2.89 16.07
N GLU A 63 7.32 3.93 16.15
CA GLU A 63 6.13 3.94 17.00
C GLU A 63 5.14 2.84 16.61
N LEU A 64 4.82 2.71 15.33
CA LEU A 64 3.92 1.67 14.82
C LEU A 64 4.46 0.26 15.10
N ASN A 65 5.76 0.04 14.91
CA ASN A 65 6.40 -1.24 15.18
C ASN A 65 6.38 -1.58 16.68
N SER A 66 6.62 -0.60 17.54
CA SER A 66 6.57 -0.77 19.00
C SER A 66 5.16 -1.12 19.47
N LEU A 67 4.14 -0.40 18.99
CA LEU A 67 2.73 -0.68 19.31
C LEU A 67 2.32 -2.09 18.81
N ALA A 68 2.66 -2.42 17.57
CA ALA A 68 2.34 -3.73 17.00
C ALA A 68 3.02 -4.88 17.78
N SER A 69 4.29 -4.71 18.17
CA SER A 69 5.00 -5.71 18.98
C SER A 69 4.34 -5.90 20.34
N GLY A 70 4.02 -4.80 21.05
CA GLY A 70 3.35 -4.88 22.34
C GLY A 70 2.01 -5.61 22.27
N TRP A 71 1.19 -5.31 21.26
CA TRP A 71 -0.09 -5.99 21.07
C TRP A 71 0.06 -7.47 20.69
N LEU A 72 1.09 -7.82 19.91
CA LEU A 72 1.37 -9.24 19.60
C LEU A 72 1.74 -10.01 20.88
N ASP A 73 2.55 -9.43 21.74
CA ASP A 73 2.95 -10.05 23.00
C ASP A 73 1.73 -10.24 23.93
N GLU A 74 0.84 -9.24 24.04
CA GLU A 74 -0.40 -9.34 24.81
C GLU A 74 -1.37 -10.42 24.26
N ILE A 75 -1.48 -10.53 22.93
CA ILE A 75 -2.32 -11.54 22.30
C ILE A 75 -1.73 -12.93 22.52
N GLU A 76 -0.40 -13.08 22.40
CA GLU A 76 0.28 -14.34 22.64
C GLU A 76 0.07 -14.80 24.10
N GLU A 77 0.21 -13.90 25.08
CA GLU A 77 -0.07 -14.21 26.49
C GLU A 77 -1.50 -14.72 26.71
N LYS A 78 -2.50 -14.09 26.08
CA LYS A 78 -3.89 -14.54 26.16
C LYS A 78 -4.11 -15.92 25.54
N TYR A 79 -3.49 -16.22 24.40
CA TYR A 79 -3.54 -17.54 23.80
C TYR A 79 -2.83 -18.59 24.67
N GLU A 80 -1.71 -18.23 25.28
CA GLU A 80 -0.98 -19.12 26.18
C GLU A 80 -1.80 -19.44 27.43
N ALA A 81 -2.44 -18.43 28.05
CA ALA A 81 -3.36 -18.65 29.16
C ALA A 81 -4.50 -19.62 28.80
N ALA A 82 -5.11 -19.47 27.63
CA ALA A 82 -6.14 -20.40 27.15
C ALA A 82 -5.59 -21.83 26.93
N ASN A 83 -4.37 -21.96 26.42
CA ASN A 83 -3.70 -23.24 26.22
C ASN A 83 -3.33 -23.94 27.54
N GLN A 84 -2.93 -23.16 28.57
CA GLN A 84 -2.66 -23.70 29.91
C GLN A 84 -3.93 -24.26 30.53
N LEU A 85 -5.07 -23.52 30.45
CA LEU A 85 -6.37 -23.99 30.90
C LEU A 85 -6.79 -25.27 30.16
N GLU A 86 -6.58 -25.34 28.86
CA GLU A 86 -6.89 -26.54 28.08
C GLU A 86 -6.01 -27.74 28.51
N THR A 87 -4.73 -27.49 28.76
CA THR A 87 -3.81 -28.54 29.20
C THR A 87 -4.21 -29.10 30.58
N ALA A 88 -4.55 -28.23 31.52
CA ALA A 88 -5.06 -28.58 32.82
C ALA A 88 -6.39 -29.37 32.69
N TYR A 89 -7.32 -28.88 31.89
CA TYR A 89 -8.58 -29.57 31.63
C TYR A 89 -8.37 -31.00 31.07
N ARG A 90 -7.44 -31.18 30.13
CA ARG A 90 -7.14 -32.51 29.57
C ARG A 90 -6.63 -33.49 30.62
N ALA A 91 -5.81 -33.00 31.57
CA ALA A 91 -5.29 -33.82 32.66
C ALA A 91 -6.39 -34.24 33.67
N GLU A 92 -7.30 -33.34 33.99
CA GLU A 92 -8.34 -33.52 35.01
C GLU A 92 -9.64 -34.12 34.46
N ARG A 93 -9.84 -34.16 33.14
CA ARG A 93 -11.09 -34.50 32.46
C ARG A 93 -11.77 -35.75 32.96
N VAL A 94 -10.97 -36.77 33.29
CA VAL A 94 -11.50 -38.08 33.73
C VAL A 94 -12.14 -38.00 35.13
N LEU A 95 -11.69 -37.07 35.95
CA LEU A 95 -12.13 -36.82 37.31
C LEU A 95 -13.33 -35.88 37.40
N LEU A 96 -13.64 -35.12 36.33
CA LEU A 96 -14.66 -34.08 36.32
C LEU A 96 -16.05 -34.67 36.02
N THR A 97 -17.06 -34.17 36.70
CA THR A 97 -18.47 -34.38 36.36
C THR A 97 -18.83 -33.77 35.00
N PRO A 98 -19.91 -34.20 34.34
CA PRO A 98 -20.33 -33.63 33.08
C PRO A 98 -20.55 -32.10 33.13
N GLU A 99 -21.09 -31.60 34.23
CA GLU A 99 -21.31 -30.18 34.44
C GLU A 99 -20.00 -29.38 34.58
N MET A 100 -19.05 -29.94 35.37
CA MET A 100 -17.72 -29.34 35.51
C MET A 100 -16.96 -29.33 34.20
N ARG A 101 -17.08 -30.37 33.35
CA ARG A 101 -16.46 -30.40 32.02
C ARG A 101 -17.02 -29.29 31.14
N ARG A 102 -18.33 -29.15 31.10
CA ARG A 102 -18.97 -28.08 30.31
C ARG A 102 -18.48 -26.70 30.76
N LYS A 103 -18.42 -26.46 32.06
CA LYS A 103 -17.94 -25.16 32.59
C LYS A 103 -16.49 -24.87 32.21
N ARG A 104 -15.60 -25.89 32.25
CA ARG A 104 -14.21 -25.77 31.81
C ARG A 104 -14.07 -25.53 30.32
N GLU A 105 -14.87 -26.21 29.49
CA GLU A 105 -14.90 -26.04 28.04
C GLU A 105 -15.40 -24.62 27.69
N GLU A 106 -16.37 -24.11 28.40
CA GLU A 106 -16.89 -22.74 28.22
C GLU A 106 -15.82 -21.69 28.60
N GLU A 107 -15.14 -21.84 29.74
CA GLU A 107 -14.05 -20.98 30.19
C GLU A 107 -12.91 -20.94 29.17
N ILE A 108 -12.49 -22.08 28.64
CA ILE A 108 -11.44 -22.17 27.61
C ILE A 108 -11.91 -21.47 26.32
N SER A 109 -13.15 -21.70 25.90
CA SER A 109 -13.72 -21.08 24.71
C SER A 109 -13.79 -19.57 24.85
N GLU A 110 -14.22 -19.07 26.01
CA GLU A 110 -14.27 -17.64 26.33
C GLU A 110 -12.88 -17.00 26.22
N LYS A 111 -11.85 -17.61 26.83
CA LYS A 111 -10.47 -17.11 26.78
C LYS A 111 -9.91 -17.08 25.36
N ARG A 112 -10.23 -18.08 24.53
CA ARG A 112 -9.83 -18.07 23.12
C ARG A 112 -10.56 -17.02 22.30
N THR A 113 -11.83 -16.82 22.58
CA THR A 113 -12.63 -15.78 21.93
C THR A 113 -12.06 -14.41 22.29
N GLU A 114 -11.74 -14.16 23.57
CA GLU A 114 -11.11 -12.93 24.02
C GLU A 114 -9.79 -12.63 23.27
N ALA A 115 -8.90 -13.62 23.12
CA ALA A 115 -7.66 -13.48 22.38
C ALA A 115 -7.91 -13.18 20.88
N THR A 116 -8.87 -13.90 20.28
CA THR A 116 -9.24 -13.70 18.86
C THR A 116 -9.86 -12.34 18.61
N ASP A 117 -10.73 -11.89 19.50
CA ASP A 117 -11.38 -10.60 19.36
C ASP A 117 -10.39 -9.45 19.54
N MET A 118 -9.46 -9.58 20.49
CA MET A 118 -8.35 -8.63 20.61
C MET A 118 -7.50 -8.59 19.34
N GLN A 119 -7.14 -9.74 18.78
CA GLN A 119 -6.38 -9.83 17.52
C GLN A 119 -7.12 -9.12 16.37
N LYS A 120 -8.43 -9.34 16.25
CA LYS A 120 -9.24 -8.67 15.22
C LYS A 120 -9.32 -7.16 15.44
N ALA A 121 -9.50 -6.73 16.70
CA ALA A 121 -9.57 -5.31 17.04
C ALA A 121 -8.26 -4.58 16.75
N LYS A 122 -7.10 -5.21 17.03
CA LYS A 122 -5.78 -4.61 16.83
C LYS A 122 -5.30 -4.70 15.37
N PHE A 123 -5.44 -5.88 14.71
CA PHE A 123 -4.84 -6.18 13.41
C PHE A 123 -5.87 -6.47 12.31
N GLY A 124 -7.15 -6.40 12.60
CA GLY A 124 -8.21 -6.63 11.60
C GLY A 124 -8.27 -5.53 10.53
N VAL A 125 -9.14 -5.74 9.55
CA VAL A 125 -9.48 -4.70 8.56
C VAL A 125 -10.04 -3.48 9.30
N GLU A 126 -9.43 -2.30 9.09
CA GLU A 126 -9.73 -1.06 9.82
C GLU A 126 -9.47 -1.15 11.34
N GLY A 127 -8.65 -2.12 11.77
CA GLY A 127 -8.22 -2.27 13.16
C GLY A 127 -7.38 -1.09 13.67
N GLU A 128 -7.04 -1.14 14.96
CA GLU A 128 -6.37 -0.03 15.63
C GLU A 128 -4.99 0.30 15.00
N LEU A 129 -4.25 -0.73 14.52
CA LEU A 129 -2.99 -0.53 13.81
C LEU A 129 -3.17 0.26 12.51
N PHE A 130 -4.24 -0.03 11.76
CA PHE A 130 -4.55 0.70 10.53
C PHE A 130 -4.89 2.16 10.84
N GLN A 131 -5.69 2.41 11.88
CA GLN A 131 -6.04 3.77 12.29
C GLN A 131 -4.81 4.56 12.75
N LYS A 132 -3.93 3.93 13.56
CA LYS A 132 -2.68 4.55 13.99
C LYS A 132 -1.72 4.83 12.83
N ARG A 133 -1.67 3.94 11.86
CA ARG A 133 -0.90 4.19 10.63
C ARG A 133 -1.43 5.38 9.86
N GLN A 134 -2.73 5.51 9.69
CA GLN A 134 -3.30 6.69 9.06
C GLN A 134 -2.98 7.96 9.83
N GLU A 135 -3.15 7.95 11.15
CA GLU A 135 -2.87 9.11 12.01
C GLU A 135 -1.43 9.60 11.89
N LEU A 136 -0.45 8.69 11.86
CA LEU A 136 0.97 9.03 11.88
C LEU A 136 1.55 9.27 10.48
N ILE A 137 1.13 8.49 9.49
CA ILE A 137 1.75 8.52 8.14
C ILE A 137 1.02 9.47 7.20
N GLN A 138 -0.29 9.63 7.31
CA GLN A 138 -1.05 10.50 6.41
C GLN A 138 -0.53 11.95 6.38
N PRO A 139 -0.22 12.62 7.51
CA PRO A 139 0.30 13.99 7.46
C PRO A 139 1.61 14.10 6.68
N ILE A 140 2.48 13.08 6.79
CA ILE A 140 3.77 13.04 6.10
C ILE A 140 3.56 12.89 4.59
N GLN A 141 2.62 12.03 4.19
CA GLN A 141 2.24 11.87 2.78
C GLN A 141 1.62 13.13 2.21
N GLU A 142 0.82 13.85 2.98
CA GLU A 142 0.23 15.13 2.57
C GLU A 142 1.31 16.21 2.36
N GLN A 143 2.31 16.29 3.23
CA GLN A 143 3.46 17.19 3.06
C GLN A 143 4.25 16.84 1.80
N LEU A 144 4.55 15.57 1.59
CA LEU A 144 5.21 15.09 0.37
C LEU A 144 4.41 15.44 -0.88
N PHE A 145 3.10 15.20 -0.85
CA PHE A 145 2.23 15.51 -1.98
C PHE A 145 2.19 17.02 -2.28
N GLN A 146 2.17 17.86 -1.24
CA GLN A 146 2.21 19.30 -1.42
C GLN A 146 3.54 19.76 -2.05
N ALA A 147 4.68 19.23 -1.59
CA ALA A 147 5.99 19.53 -2.18
C ALA A 147 6.08 19.10 -3.66
N LEU A 148 5.52 17.93 -3.99
CA LEU A 148 5.43 17.44 -5.38
C LEU A 148 4.58 18.39 -6.24
N LYS A 149 3.44 18.83 -5.73
CA LYS A 149 2.54 19.75 -6.43
C LYS A 149 3.19 21.12 -6.67
N ASP A 150 3.89 21.64 -5.69
CA ASP A 150 4.59 22.92 -5.79
C ASP A 150 5.73 22.82 -6.80
N LEU A 151 6.53 21.77 -6.77
CA LEU A 151 7.57 21.51 -7.76
C LEU A 151 6.98 21.35 -9.16
N ALA A 152 5.87 20.63 -9.30
CA ALA A 152 5.20 20.43 -10.59
C ALA A 152 4.76 21.76 -11.18
N GLY A 153 4.17 22.65 -10.37
CA GLY A 153 3.76 23.99 -10.77
C GLY A 153 4.94 24.87 -11.17
N GLN A 154 5.99 24.93 -10.36
CA GLN A 154 7.19 25.75 -10.61
C GLN A 154 7.92 25.31 -11.89
N ARG A 155 8.01 24.02 -12.15
CA ARG A 155 8.75 23.44 -13.29
C ARG A 155 7.89 23.15 -14.51
N GLN A 156 6.58 23.35 -14.38
CA GLN A 156 5.60 23.04 -15.42
C GLN A 156 5.68 21.57 -15.87
N TYR A 157 5.80 20.64 -14.91
CA TYR A 157 5.64 19.24 -15.18
C TYR A 157 4.18 18.92 -15.44
N MET A 158 3.90 18.22 -16.51
CA MET A 158 2.56 17.74 -16.84
C MET A 158 2.18 16.52 -15.99
N VAL A 159 3.14 15.63 -15.74
CA VAL A 159 2.97 14.42 -14.93
C VAL A 159 4.27 14.15 -14.18
N ILE A 160 4.14 13.73 -12.94
CA ILE A 160 5.21 13.12 -12.15
C ILE A 160 4.79 11.67 -11.87
N PHE A 161 5.63 10.72 -12.27
CA PHE A 161 5.40 9.29 -12.03
C PHE A 161 6.10 8.87 -10.76
N ASP A 162 5.52 7.91 -10.04
CA ASP A 162 6.16 7.26 -8.91
C ASP A 162 6.88 5.99 -9.37
N LYS A 163 8.14 5.82 -8.93
CA LYS A 163 9.00 4.66 -9.23
C LYS A 163 9.04 3.64 -8.07
N ALA A 164 8.29 3.89 -6.98
CA ALA A 164 8.28 2.98 -5.84
C ALA A 164 7.97 1.51 -6.21
N LYS A 165 8.22 0.59 -5.30
CA LYS A 165 8.30 -0.88 -5.50
C LYS A 165 7.23 -1.53 -6.40
N GLU A 166 6.04 -0.99 -6.47
CA GLU A 166 4.94 -1.57 -7.26
C GLU A 166 4.76 -0.93 -8.65
N SER A 167 5.70 -0.08 -9.04
CA SER A 167 5.67 0.63 -10.32
C SER A 167 6.04 -0.31 -11.48
N ASN A 168 5.22 -0.32 -12.53
CA ASN A 168 5.49 -1.05 -13.79
C ASN A 168 6.52 -0.35 -14.71
N MET A 169 7.35 0.54 -14.17
CA MET A 169 8.38 1.23 -14.94
C MET A 169 9.59 0.33 -15.15
N LEU A 170 9.83 -0.08 -16.41
CA LEU A 170 10.97 -0.94 -16.78
C LEU A 170 12.30 -0.17 -16.93
N TYR A 171 12.24 1.10 -17.28
CA TYR A 171 13.40 1.95 -17.47
C TYR A 171 13.05 3.42 -17.19
N THR A 172 13.93 4.09 -16.46
CA THR A 172 13.84 5.53 -16.20
C THR A 172 15.22 6.17 -16.44
N ASN A 173 15.25 7.33 -17.09
CA ASN A 173 16.48 8.07 -17.27
C ASN A 173 16.71 8.94 -16.01
N PRO A 174 17.85 8.79 -15.30
CA PRO A 174 18.15 9.51 -14.05
C PRO A 174 18.06 11.04 -14.16
N LYS A 175 18.20 11.58 -15.35
CA LYS A 175 18.08 13.03 -15.62
C LYS A 175 16.70 13.59 -15.23
N TYR A 176 15.66 12.75 -15.26
CA TYR A 176 14.27 13.13 -14.96
C TYR A 176 13.85 12.74 -13.55
N ASP A 177 14.78 12.21 -12.74
CA ASP A 177 14.57 11.97 -11.32
C ASP A 177 14.56 13.31 -10.57
N VAL A 178 13.50 13.54 -9.82
CA VAL A 178 13.37 14.75 -9.01
C VAL A 178 13.30 14.45 -7.51
N SER A 179 13.55 13.20 -7.10
CA SER A 179 13.49 12.75 -5.70
C SER A 179 14.38 13.59 -4.77
N ASP A 180 15.66 13.75 -5.12
CA ASP A 180 16.61 14.56 -4.34
C ASP A 180 16.19 16.03 -4.21
N ARG A 181 15.47 16.52 -5.21
CA ARG A 181 14.98 17.89 -5.17
C ARG A 181 13.82 18.04 -4.20
N ILE A 182 12.92 17.05 -4.16
CA ILE A 182 11.82 17.01 -3.20
C ILE A 182 12.37 16.90 -1.77
N ILE A 183 13.37 16.06 -1.52
CA ILE A 183 14.02 15.96 -0.21
C ILE A 183 14.56 17.33 0.25
N LYS A 184 15.23 18.06 -0.66
CA LYS A 184 15.73 19.41 -0.37
C LYS A 184 14.60 20.43 -0.15
N GLU A 185 13.50 20.34 -0.88
CA GLU A 185 12.34 21.22 -0.76
C GLU A 185 11.61 20.99 0.57
N LEU A 186 11.63 19.74 1.07
CA LEU A 186 11.15 19.39 2.40
C LEU A 186 12.12 19.80 3.54
N GLY A 187 13.33 20.30 3.20
CA GLY A 187 14.31 20.81 4.17
C GLY A 187 15.37 19.80 4.61
N TYR A 188 15.45 18.62 3.93
CA TYR A 188 16.39 17.55 4.28
C TYR A 188 17.53 17.42 3.27
N ASN A 189 18.57 16.65 3.62
CA ASN A 189 19.72 16.40 2.75
C ASN A 189 19.60 15.04 2.08
N PRO A 190 19.61 14.96 0.72
CA PRO A 190 19.70 13.68 0.03
C PRO A 190 21.06 13.05 0.35
N GLY A 191 21.05 11.84 0.87
CA GLY A 191 22.25 11.10 1.30
C GLY A 191 22.40 10.92 2.81
N GLU A 192 21.64 11.63 3.63
CA GLU A 192 21.45 11.32 5.05
C GLU A 192 20.20 10.49 5.22
N ILE A 193 20.30 9.17 5.18
CA ILE A 193 19.18 8.28 5.52
C ILE A 193 19.01 8.30 7.02
N VAL A 194 17.95 8.94 7.51
CA VAL A 194 17.61 9.02 8.91
C VAL A 194 16.81 7.78 9.28
N GLY A 195 17.46 6.69 9.57
CA GLY A 195 16.82 5.42 9.93
C GLY A 195 17.51 4.19 9.34
N GLY A 196 18.66 4.38 8.70
CA GLY A 196 19.42 3.31 8.04
C GLY A 196 20.08 2.30 8.96
N GLU A 197 20.01 2.45 10.28
CA GLU A 197 20.59 1.46 11.21
C GLU A 197 19.72 0.21 11.40
N GLU A 198 18.43 0.22 11.01
CA GLU A 198 17.55 -0.95 11.18
C GLU A 198 17.30 -1.74 9.91
N ALA A 199 17.60 -1.19 8.72
CA ALA A 199 17.42 -1.93 7.46
C ALA A 199 18.48 -3.03 7.25
N GLU A 200 19.65 -2.95 7.89
CA GLU A 200 20.65 -4.04 7.89
C GLU A 200 20.39 -5.10 9.00
N GLY A 201 19.46 -4.83 9.92
CA GLY A 201 19.03 -5.75 10.99
C GLY A 201 17.91 -6.72 10.58
N GLU A 202 17.20 -6.46 9.47
CA GLU A 202 16.07 -7.29 9.04
C GLU A 202 16.48 -8.68 8.49
N GLU A 203 17.76 -8.95 8.27
CA GLU A 203 18.19 -10.30 7.85
C GLU A 203 18.18 -11.35 8.99
N LYS A 204 17.89 -10.98 10.24
CA LYS A 204 17.84 -11.92 11.37
C LYS A 204 16.57 -11.91 12.22
N GLY A 205 15.63 -11.02 11.98
CA GLY A 205 14.33 -11.01 12.63
C GLY A 205 13.21 -11.23 11.62
N LYS A 206 12.36 -12.24 11.83
CA LYS A 206 11.13 -12.38 11.03
C LYS A 206 10.40 -11.05 10.99
N SER A 207 10.01 -10.58 9.81
CA SER A 207 9.24 -9.34 9.66
C SER A 207 7.97 -9.42 10.53
N LEU A 208 7.42 -8.28 10.96
CA LEU A 208 6.15 -8.27 11.69
C LEU A 208 5.05 -9.03 10.93
N GLN A 209 5.08 -8.96 9.61
CA GLN A 209 4.18 -9.70 8.73
C GLN A 209 4.41 -11.21 8.85
N ASP A 210 5.67 -11.66 8.92
CA ASP A 210 6.03 -13.07 9.08
C ASP A 210 5.69 -13.58 10.48
N ARG A 211 5.89 -12.77 11.53
CA ARG A 211 5.48 -13.11 12.92
C ARG A 211 3.95 -13.23 13.01
N MET A 212 3.22 -12.31 12.38
CA MET A 212 1.77 -12.33 12.33
C MET A 212 1.26 -13.53 11.54
N ASN A 213 1.85 -13.83 10.38
CA ASN A 213 1.53 -15.00 9.57
C ASN A 213 1.88 -16.30 10.28
N ASP A 214 3.03 -16.39 10.94
CA ASP A 214 3.45 -17.54 11.75
C ASP A 214 2.45 -17.82 12.91
N THR A 215 1.94 -16.77 13.53
CA THR A 215 0.94 -16.89 14.61
C THR A 215 -0.42 -17.33 14.06
N LEU A 216 -0.80 -16.81 12.90
CA LEU A 216 -2.03 -17.20 12.18
C LEU A 216 -1.96 -18.65 11.68
N ASP A 217 -0.82 -19.06 11.12
CA ASP A 217 -0.62 -20.42 10.58
C ASP A 217 -0.47 -21.45 11.69
N LYS A 218 0.19 -21.13 12.80
CA LYS A 218 0.20 -21.98 14.01
C LYS A 218 -1.21 -22.17 14.58
N GLY A 219 -2.04 -21.13 14.55
CA GLY A 219 -3.46 -21.22 14.93
C GLY A 219 -4.27 -22.10 14.01
N LYS A 220 -4.10 -21.97 12.69
CA LYS A 220 -4.79 -22.77 11.67
C LYS A 220 -4.29 -24.22 11.66
N GLY A 221 -2.98 -24.44 11.69
CA GLY A 221 -2.40 -25.79 11.70
C GLY A 221 -2.89 -26.65 12.86
N LYS A 222 -2.96 -26.07 14.07
CA LYS A 222 -3.53 -26.75 15.25
C LYS A 222 -5.03 -27.05 15.10
N LEU A 223 -5.76 -26.20 14.38
CA LEU A 223 -7.20 -26.41 14.13
C LEU A 223 -7.43 -27.55 13.11
N ASP A 224 -6.60 -27.63 12.08
CA ASP A 224 -6.70 -28.65 11.03
C ASP A 224 -6.21 -30.01 11.53
N GLU A 225 -5.15 -30.08 12.32
CA GLU A 225 -4.75 -31.32 13.03
C GLU A 225 -5.88 -31.86 13.95
N ARG A 226 -6.61 -30.95 14.62
CA ARG A 226 -7.76 -31.33 15.44
C ARG A 226 -8.91 -31.90 14.61
N LYS A 227 -9.24 -31.26 13.49
CA LYS A 227 -10.27 -31.75 12.57
C LYS A 227 -9.91 -33.14 12.07
N GLU A 228 -8.67 -33.37 11.72
CA GLU A 228 -8.18 -34.66 11.25
C GLU A 228 -8.22 -35.73 12.37
N GLN A 229 -7.80 -35.38 13.59
CA GLN A 229 -7.90 -36.31 14.74
C GLN A 229 -9.35 -36.68 15.08
N ILE A 230 -10.29 -35.72 15.00
CA ILE A 230 -11.72 -35.97 15.22
C ILE A 230 -12.26 -36.87 14.11
N THR A 231 -11.92 -36.58 12.86
CA THR A 231 -12.35 -37.40 11.70
C THR A 231 -11.80 -38.81 11.79
N ASN A 232 -10.55 -39.00 12.17
CA ASN A 232 -9.92 -40.31 12.34
C ASN A 232 -10.52 -41.09 13.53
N ARG A 233 -10.90 -40.41 14.61
CA ARG A 233 -11.61 -41.05 15.75
C ARG A 233 -13.03 -41.50 15.38
N VAL A 234 -13.76 -40.66 14.64
CA VAL A 234 -15.11 -41.02 14.16
C VAL A 234 -15.04 -42.22 13.21
N ASN A 235 -14.09 -42.20 12.27
CA ASN A 235 -13.90 -43.32 11.33
C ASN A 235 -13.41 -44.61 11.98
N SER A 236 -12.59 -44.55 13.03
CA SER A 236 -12.16 -45.73 13.79
C SER A 236 -13.26 -46.27 14.68
N GLY A 237 -14.13 -45.42 15.24
CA GLY A 237 -15.31 -45.84 16.02
C GLY A 237 -16.37 -46.58 15.19
N ILE A 238 -16.51 -46.21 13.91
CA ILE A 238 -17.46 -46.87 12.99
C ILE A 238 -16.97 -48.26 12.54
N LYS A 239 -15.65 -48.48 12.46
CA LYS A 239 -15.07 -49.78 12.08
C LYS A 239 -15.05 -50.83 13.22
N GLY A 240 -15.20 -50.40 14.48
CA GLY A 240 -15.18 -51.28 15.65
C GLY A 240 -16.53 -51.90 16.04
N GLY A 241 -17.62 -51.56 15.37
CA GLY A 241 -18.97 -52.07 15.62
C GLY A 241 -19.27 -53.39 14.86
N GLY A 242 -18.38 -54.37 14.89
CA GLY A 242 -18.61 -55.69 14.34
C GLY A 242 -19.60 -56.47 15.21
N ARG A 243 -20.71 -56.94 14.61
CA ARG A 243 -21.78 -57.72 15.19
C ARG A 243 -21.25 -58.90 16.04
N PRO A 244 -21.86 -59.18 17.17
CA PRO A 244 -21.63 -60.44 17.85
C PRO A 244 -22.21 -61.58 17.00
N LYS A 245 -21.40 -62.60 16.71
CA LYS A 245 -21.86 -63.84 16.10
C LYS A 245 -22.69 -64.62 17.15
N GLN A 246 -23.90 -64.99 16.74
CA GLN A 246 -24.71 -66.00 17.39
C GLN A 246 -24.10 -67.38 17.13
#